data_21a51714ca11c76e808841b2478c8f50
#
_entry.id   21a51714ca11c76e808841b2478c8f50
#
_cell.length_a   1.000
_cell.length_b   1.000
_cell.length_c   1.000
_cell.angle_alpha   90.00
_cell.angle_beta   90.00
_cell.angle_gamma   90.00
#
_symmetry.space_group_name_H-M   'P 1'
#
loop_
_entity.id
_entity.type
_entity.pdbx_description
1 polymer ?
#
loop_
_entity_poly.entity_id
_entity_poly.type
_entity_poly.pdbx_seq_one_letter_code
_entity_poly.pdbx_strand_id
1 'polypeptide(L)'
;MIIVLSLLIIGILANYSGLIAEKLKLPSLIGMMIVGMLIGPSYLNLVPQGTLEISSTIKDVALVTVLFIGGLGISLDQIKQIGRPAVLLSVVPATLEGFVIAFLSMKFLGFTFIQGAILGFIIAAVSPAVLIPSMISLIDRKVGQDKAIPQMLLVGASADDTIAITLFTTFLGVYLQNQKGESISIVSQLISISISIFASILVAFLLFKISEFALRKVKNDYIKVVVVFIISLMMRY
;
A
#
# COMPACT_ATOMS: atom_id res chain seq x y z
N MET A 1 18.13 -14.90 -19.45
CA MET A 1 17.09 -15.52 -20.33
C MET A 1 16.00 -16.24 -19.52
N ILE A 2 16.36 -17.16 -18.62
CA ILE A 2 15.39 -17.94 -17.82
C ILE A 2 14.47 -17.05 -16.95
N ILE A 3 15.00 -16.01 -16.30
CA ILE A 3 14.22 -15.09 -15.46
C ILE A 3 13.16 -14.35 -16.28
N VAL A 4 13.51 -13.84 -17.45
CA VAL A 4 12.56 -13.12 -18.33
C VAL A 4 11.46 -14.06 -18.81
N LEU A 5 11.83 -15.28 -19.22
CA LEU A 5 10.86 -16.29 -19.65
C LEU A 5 9.92 -16.69 -18.51
N SER A 6 10.45 -16.90 -17.29
CA SER A 6 9.62 -17.23 -16.14
C SER A 6 8.66 -16.10 -15.76
N LEU A 7 9.09 -14.84 -15.82
CA LEU A 7 8.22 -13.69 -15.57
C LEU A 7 7.10 -13.59 -16.62
N LEU A 8 7.40 -13.85 -17.90
CA LEU A 8 6.39 -13.88 -18.94
C LEU A 8 5.36 -14.99 -18.70
N ILE A 9 5.82 -16.20 -18.36
CA ILE A 9 4.95 -17.33 -18.06
C ILE A 9 4.08 -17.03 -16.83
N ILE A 10 4.67 -16.52 -15.75
CA ILE A 10 3.94 -16.12 -14.53
C ILE A 10 2.88 -15.06 -14.88
N GLY A 11 3.23 -14.05 -15.67
CA GLY A 11 2.31 -13.00 -16.08
C GLY A 11 1.13 -13.53 -16.91
N ILE A 12 1.40 -14.45 -17.83
CA ILE A 12 0.36 -15.12 -18.64
C ILE A 12 -0.56 -15.95 -17.73
N LEU A 13 0.00 -16.79 -16.86
CA LEU A 13 -0.77 -17.63 -15.94
C LEU A 13 -1.60 -16.79 -14.98
N ALA A 14 -1.03 -15.71 -14.43
CA ALA A 14 -1.72 -14.77 -13.56
C ALA A 14 -2.91 -14.12 -14.29
N ASN A 15 -2.70 -13.65 -15.51
CA ASN A 15 -3.78 -13.02 -16.30
C ASN A 15 -4.92 -13.99 -16.59
N TYR A 16 -4.62 -15.21 -17.07
CA TYR A 16 -5.65 -16.21 -17.35
C TYR A 16 -6.41 -16.64 -16.08
N SER A 17 -5.72 -16.84 -14.98
CA SER A 17 -6.36 -17.20 -13.71
C SER A 17 -7.22 -16.07 -13.16
N GLY A 18 -6.78 -14.82 -13.33
CA GLY A 18 -7.59 -13.65 -13.01
C GLY A 18 -8.88 -13.58 -13.82
N LEU A 19 -8.82 -13.79 -15.14
CA LEU A 19 -10.00 -13.84 -16.02
C LEU A 19 -10.96 -14.99 -15.66
N ILE A 20 -10.43 -16.13 -15.22
CA ILE A 20 -11.26 -17.25 -14.75
C ILE A 20 -11.97 -16.86 -13.44
N ALA A 21 -11.26 -16.23 -12.50
CA ALA A 21 -11.86 -15.76 -11.25
C ALA A 21 -12.99 -14.75 -11.51
N GLU A 22 -12.80 -13.80 -12.42
CA GLU A 22 -13.84 -12.84 -12.82
C GLU A 22 -15.08 -13.50 -13.41
N LYS A 23 -14.92 -14.52 -14.24
CA LYS A 23 -16.06 -15.33 -14.75
C LYS A 23 -16.83 -16.02 -13.63
N LEU A 24 -16.16 -16.35 -12.53
CA LEU A 24 -16.76 -16.92 -11.32
C LEU A 24 -17.30 -15.83 -10.37
N LYS A 25 -17.32 -14.57 -10.80
CA LYS A 25 -17.73 -13.40 -9.99
C LYS A 25 -16.84 -13.16 -8.75
N LEU A 26 -15.61 -13.62 -8.79
CA LEU A 26 -14.58 -13.37 -7.78
C LEU A 26 -13.61 -12.27 -8.27
N PRO A 27 -12.99 -11.52 -7.37
CA PRO A 27 -11.91 -10.61 -7.74
C PRO A 27 -10.78 -11.35 -8.48
N SER A 28 -10.27 -10.78 -9.58
CA SER A 28 -9.18 -11.37 -10.39
C SER A 28 -7.94 -11.72 -9.54
N LEU A 29 -7.66 -10.92 -8.51
CA LEU A 29 -6.56 -11.14 -7.58
C LEU A 29 -6.59 -12.53 -6.94
N ILE A 30 -7.77 -13.06 -6.61
CA ILE A 30 -7.92 -14.39 -5.99
C ILE A 30 -7.37 -15.47 -6.92
N GLY A 31 -7.73 -15.40 -8.21
CA GLY A 31 -7.21 -16.34 -9.21
C GLY A 31 -5.69 -16.25 -9.35
N MET A 32 -5.16 -15.04 -9.41
CA MET A 32 -3.71 -14.79 -9.49
C MET A 32 -2.98 -15.35 -8.26
N MET A 33 -3.53 -15.16 -7.06
CA MET A 33 -2.95 -15.65 -5.81
C MET A 33 -2.93 -17.18 -5.77
N ILE A 34 -4.03 -17.85 -6.13
CA ILE A 34 -4.12 -19.31 -6.12
C ILE A 34 -3.07 -19.90 -7.07
N VAL A 35 -2.96 -19.38 -8.30
CA VAL A 35 -1.94 -19.85 -9.25
C VAL A 35 -0.54 -19.56 -8.73
N GLY A 36 -0.28 -18.38 -8.15
CA GLY A 36 1.01 -18.05 -7.55
C GLY A 36 1.40 -19.02 -6.43
N MET A 37 0.46 -19.42 -5.57
CA MET A 37 0.69 -20.42 -4.53
C MET A 37 1.00 -21.80 -5.13
N LEU A 38 0.26 -22.20 -6.18
CA LEU A 38 0.45 -23.50 -6.83
C LEU A 38 1.82 -23.64 -7.50
N ILE A 39 2.26 -22.62 -8.26
CA ILE A 39 3.54 -22.66 -8.98
C ILE A 39 4.73 -22.28 -8.08
N GLY A 40 4.46 -21.66 -6.93
CA GLY A 40 5.46 -21.17 -5.99
C GLY A 40 6.24 -22.27 -5.27
N PRO A 41 7.23 -21.85 -4.44
CA PRO A 41 8.12 -22.78 -3.75
C PRO A 41 7.41 -23.66 -2.72
N SER A 42 6.23 -23.26 -2.26
CA SER A 42 5.48 -24.00 -1.24
C SER A 42 4.73 -25.23 -1.78
N TYR A 43 4.53 -25.33 -3.10
CA TYR A 43 3.78 -26.45 -3.69
C TYR A 43 4.51 -27.10 -4.87
N LEU A 44 4.43 -26.56 -6.08
CA LEU A 44 5.05 -27.17 -7.27
C LEU A 44 6.51 -26.77 -7.48
N ASN A 45 6.98 -25.70 -6.82
CA ASN A 45 8.34 -25.17 -6.92
C ASN A 45 8.83 -24.98 -8.36
N LEU A 46 7.97 -24.46 -9.23
CA LEU A 46 8.26 -24.24 -10.64
C LEU A 46 8.93 -22.88 -10.92
N VAL A 47 8.92 -21.98 -9.93
CA VAL A 47 9.49 -20.63 -10.07
C VAL A 47 11.01 -20.71 -9.82
N PRO A 48 11.84 -20.30 -10.81
CA PRO A 48 13.28 -20.30 -10.63
C PRO A 48 13.76 -19.41 -9.49
N GLN A 49 14.79 -19.83 -8.76
CA GLN A 49 15.35 -19.10 -7.61
C GLN A 49 15.70 -17.65 -7.94
N GLY A 50 16.34 -17.39 -9.08
CA GLY A 50 16.67 -16.03 -9.51
C GLY A 50 15.43 -15.13 -9.74
N THR A 51 14.26 -15.71 -10.08
CA THR A 51 13.00 -14.98 -10.18
C THR A 51 12.45 -14.63 -8.79
N LEU A 52 12.61 -15.52 -7.81
CA LEU A 52 12.22 -15.28 -6.42
C LEU A 52 13.10 -14.18 -5.79
N GLU A 53 14.39 -14.15 -6.07
CA GLU A 53 15.33 -13.14 -5.57
C GLU A 53 14.97 -11.72 -6.03
N ILE A 54 14.57 -11.56 -7.29
CA ILE A 54 14.17 -10.24 -7.81
C ILE A 54 12.70 -9.90 -7.52
N SER A 55 11.92 -10.82 -6.96
CA SER A 55 10.48 -10.63 -6.73
C SER A 55 10.18 -9.47 -5.79
N SER A 56 11.03 -9.23 -4.78
CA SER A 56 10.90 -8.08 -3.89
C SER A 56 11.03 -6.77 -4.66
N THR A 57 12.05 -6.63 -5.50
CA THR A 57 12.25 -5.43 -6.33
C THR A 57 11.07 -5.20 -7.27
N ILE A 58 10.55 -6.27 -7.90
CA ILE A 58 9.38 -6.16 -8.79
C ILE A 58 8.14 -5.69 -8.02
N LYS A 59 7.88 -6.27 -6.85
CA LYS A 59 6.76 -5.85 -5.99
C LYS A 59 6.84 -4.37 -5.63
N ASP A 60 8.03 -3.91 -5.34
CA ASP A 60 8.25 -2.53 -4.91
C ASP A 60 8.08 -1.54 -6.07
N VAL A 61 8.62 -1.86 -7.26
CA VAL A 61 8.37 -1.05 -8.45
C VAL A 61 6.88 -1.02 -8.78
N ALA A 62 6.19 -2.15 -8.66
CA ALA A 62 4.75 -2.22 -8.85
C ALA A 62 4.00 -1.35 -7.83
N LEU A 63 4.37 -1.40 -6.54
CA LEU A 63 3.75 -0.58 -5.50
C LEU A 63 3.94 0.92 -5.79
N VAL A 64 5.16 1.36 -6.08
CA VAL A 64 5.44 2.76 -6.44
C VAL A 64 4.62 3.18 -7.67
N THR A 65 4.54 2.31 -8.68
CA THR A 65 3.76 2.58 -9.90
C THR A 65 2.28 2.78 -9.59
N VAL A 66 1.69 1.90 -8.81
CA VAL A 66 0.26 1.96 -8.43
C VAL A 66 -0.02 3.22 -7.61
N LEU A 67 0.82 3.52 -6.60
CA LEU A 67 0.69 4.74 -5.79
C LEU A 67 0.86 6.01 -6.63
N PHE A 68 1.79 6.02 -7.57
CA PHE A 68 2.01 7.14 -8.49
C PHE A 68 0.79 7.39 -9.38
N ILE A 69 0.23 6.34 -9.99
CA ILE A 69 -0.99 6.43 -10.80
C ILE A 69 -2.16 6.93 -9.95
N GLY A 70 -2.32 6.40 -8.74
CA GLY A 70 -3.34 6.85 -7.79
C GLY A 70 -3.18 8.33 -7.44
N GLY A 71 -1.95 8.78 -7.20
CA GLY A 71 -1.64 10.19 -6.92
C GLY A 71 -1.97 11.12 -8.09
N LEU A 72 -1.71 10.71 -9.33
CA LEU A 72 -2.07 11.47 -10.52
C LEU A 72 -3.59 11.62 -10.71
N GLY A 73 -4.39 10.69 -10.17
CA GLY A 73 -5.85 10.73 -10.22
C GLY A 73 -6.49 11.75 -9.27
N ILE A 74 -5.72 12.45 -8.44
CA ILE A 74 -6.23 13.34 -7.38
C ILE A 74 -5.81 14.78 -7.67
N SER A 75 -6.79 15.71 -7.71
CA SER A 75 -6.53 17.14 -7.83
C SER A 75 -6.48 17.84 -6.47
N LEU A 76 -5.70 18.93 -6.36
CA LEU A 76 -5.61 19.74 -5.13
C LEU A 76 -6.96 20.33 -4.71
N ASP A 77 -7.81 20.68 -5.66
CA ASP A 77 -9.13 21.24 -5.37
C ASP A 77 -10.07 20.18 -4.80
N GLN A 78 -9.97 18.93 -5.30
CA GLN A 78 -10.68 17.80 -4.71
C GLN A 78 -10.20 17.52 -3.28
N ILE A 79 -8.89 17.57 -3.01
CA ILE A 79 -8.36 17.41 -1.65
C ILE A 79 -8.93 18.45 -0.69
N LYS A 80 -9.05 19.72 -1.12
CA LYS A 80 -9.67 20.77 -0.30
C LYS A 80 -11.14 20.50 0.02
N GLN A 81 -11.89 19.98 -0.95
CA GLN A 81 -13.30 19.64 -0.78
C GLN A 81 -13.53 18.45 0.16
N ILE A 82 -12.67 17.43 0.09
CA ILE A 82 -12.80 16.19 0.84
C ILE A 82 -12.03 16.17 2.17
N GLY A 83 -11.33 17.26 2.52
CA GLY A 83 -10.35 17.34 3.60
C GLY A 83 -10.73 16.61 4.90
N ARG A 84 -11.78 17.05 5.62
CA ARG A 84 -12.17 16.41 6.89
C ARG A 84 -12.65 14.97 6.75
N PRO A 85 -13.53 14.60 5.79
CA PRO A 85 -13.89 13.21 5.55
C PRO A 85 -12.71 12.32 5.19
N ALA A 86 -11.75 12.79 4.38
CA ALA A 86 -10.55 12.02 4.05
C ALA A 86 -9.68 11.74 5.27
N VAL A 87 -9.48 12.74 6.15
CA VAL A 87 -8.74 12.55 7.41
C VAL A 87 -9.44 11.53 8.32
N LEU A 88 -10.77 11.59 8.42
CA LEU A 88 -11.51 10.60 9.21
C LEU A 88 -11.37 9.19 8.62
N LEU A 89 -11.44 9.05 7.29
CA LEU A 89 -11.24 7.77 6.61
C LEU A 89 -9.80 7.25 6.74
N SER A 90 -8.83 8.13 6.92
CA SER A 90 -7.43 7.71 7.13
C SER A 90 -7.16 7.16 8.53
N VAL A 91 -7.94 7.57 9.54
CA VAL A 91 -7.63 7.24 10.95
C VAL A 91 -8.61 6.24 11.52
N VAL A 92 -9.90 6.46 11.27
CA VAL A 92 -10.96 5.74 11.99
C VAL A 92 -11.04 4.26 11.60
N PRO A 93 -11.04 3.86 10.31
CA PRO A 93 -11.18 2.46 9.93
C PRO A 93 -10.03 1.60 10.47
N ALA A 94 -8.77 1.93 10.19
CA ALA A 94 -7.62 1.14 10.62
C ALA A 94 -7.53 1.05 12.14
N THR A 95 -7.77 2.15 12.86
CA THR A 95 -7.74 2.14 14.33
C THR A 95 -8.84 1.28 14.92
N LEU A 96 -10.08 1.44 14.47
CA LEU A 96 -11.20 0.62 14.95
C LEU A 96 -10.99 -0.85 14.64
N GLU A 97 -10.68 -1.19 13.38
CA GLU A 97 -10.47 -2.57 12.96
C GLU A 97 -9.32 -3.21 13.73
N GLY A 98 -8.17 -2.55 13.81
CA GLY A 98 -7.00 -3.05 14.53
C GLY A 98 -7.28 -3.34 15.99
N PHE A 99 -7.93 -2.44 16.71
CA PHE A 99 -8.27 -2.67 18.12
C PHE A 99 -9.40 -3.69 18.31
N VAL A 100 -10.41 -3.71 17.46
CA VAL A 100 -11.48 -4.73 17.54
C VAL A 100 -10.88 -6.12 17.35
N ILE A 101 -10.02 -6.30 16.35
CA ILE A 101 -9.31 -7.58 16.12
C ILE A 101 -8.40 -7.90 17.31
N ALA A 102 -7.72 -6.92 17.89
CA ALA A 102 -6.90 -7.13 19.08
C ALA A 102 -7.74 -7.72 20.25
N PHE A 103 -8.87 -7.12 20.57
CA PHE A 103 -9.76 -7.59 21.63
C PHE A 103 -10.37 -8.96 21.31
N LEU A 104 -10.78 -9.19 20.06
CA LEU A 104 -11.30 -10.49 19.64
C LEU A 104 -10.23 -11.58 19.72
N SER A 105 -9.00 -11.27 19.33
CA SER A 105 -7.86 -12.20 19.44
C SER A 105 -7.52 -12.57 20.88
N MET A 106 -7.63 -11.62 21.81
CA MET A 106 -7.50 -11.93 23.23
C MET A 106 -8.56 -12.93 23.67
N LYS A 107 -9.81 -12.72 23.26
CA LYS A 107 -10.95 -13.53 23.71
C LYS A 107 -10.98 -14.92 23.07
N PHE A 108 -10.70 -15.03 21.77
CA PHE A 108 -10.90 -16.27 21.00
C PHE A 108 -9.61 -17.06 20.77
N LEU A 109 -8.45 -16.37 20.70
CA LEU A 109 -7.16 -16.99 20.40
C LEU A 109 -6.24 -17.07 21.62
N GLY A 110 -6.64 -16.49 22.76
CA GLY A 110 -5.82 -16.48 23.98
C GLY A 110 -4.56 -15.60 23.86
N PHE A 111 -4.51 -14.67 22.92
CA PHE A 111 -3.40 -13.76 22.74
C PHE A 111 -3.33 -12.71 23.86
N THR A 112 -2.12 -12.22 24.13
CA THR A 112 -1.96 -10.98 24.89
C THR A 112 -2.47 -9.79 24.05
N PHE A 113 -2.79 -8.67 24.69
CA PHE A 113 -3.24 -7.47 23.97
C PHE A 113 -2.22 -7.03 22.89
N ILE A 114 -0.92 -7.09 23.19
CA ILE A 114 0.15 -6.70 22.25
C ILE A 114 0.16 -7.63 21.04
N GLN A 115 0.07 -8.94 21.23
CA GLN A 115 -0.01 -9.92 20.14
C GLN A 115 -1.25 -9.73 19.29
N GLY A 116 -2.40 -9.50 19.94
CA GLY A 116 -3.65 -9.21 19.27
C GLY A 116 -3.61 -7.90 18.48
N ALA A 117 -2.96 -6.86 19.01
CA ALA A 117 -2.77 -5.59 18.31
C ALA A 117 -1.86 -5.73 17.08
N ILE A 118 -0.76 -6.49 17.19
CA ILE A 118 0.09 -6.81 16.05
C ILE A 118 -0.74 -7.47 14.93
N LEU A 119 -1.52 -8.51 15.27
CA LEU A 119 -2.39 -9.18 14.30
C LEU A 119 -3.44 -8.22 13.72
N GLY A 120 -4.07 -7.42 14.58
CA GLY A 120 -5.12 -6.49 14.20
C GLY A 120 -4.63 -5.44 13.20
N PHE A 121 -3.48 -4.83 13.44
CA PHE A 121 -2.94 -3.80 12.55
C PHE A 121 -2.29 -4.36 11.28
N ILE A 122 -1.89 -5.64 11.25
CA ILE A 122 -1.52 -6.31 9.99
C ILE A 122 -2.76 -6.48 9.09
N ILE A 123 -3.90 -6.86 9.67
CA ILE A 123 -5.12 -7.13 8.92
C ILE A 123 -5.82 -5.82 8.50
N ALA A 124 -5.75 -4.79 9.33
CA ALA A 124 -6.40 -3.50 9.08
C ALA A 124 -5.80 -2.72 7.89
N ALA A 125 -4.59 -3.04 7.45
CA ALA A 125 -3.96 -2.40 6.30
C ALA A 125 -4.72 -2.73 5.00
N VAL A 126 -5.25 -1.69 4.32
CA VAL A 126 -5.99 -1.83 3.06
C VAL A 126 -5.03 -1.84 1.87
N SER A 127 -5.13 -2.84 0.99
CA SER A 127 -4.24 -2.95 -0.18
C SER A 127 -4.50 -1.86 -1.24
N PRO A 128 -3.57 -0.92 -1.48
CA PRO A 128 -3.69 0.07 -2.55
C PRO A 128 -3.78 -0.58 -3.92
N ALA A 129 -3.14 -1.72 -4.13
CA ALA A 129 -3.14 -2.44 -5.40
C ALA A 129 -4.54 -2.92 -5.84
N VAL A 130 -5.44 -3.14 -4.88
CA VAL A 130 -6.84 -3.51 -5.14
C VAL A 130 -7.73 -2.28 -5.23
N LEU A 131 -7.52 -1.32 -4.34
CA LEU A 131 -8.39 -0.15 -4.22
C LEU A 131 -8.20 0.82 -5.39
N ILE A 132 -6.95 1.17 -5.73
CA ILE A 132 -6.65 2.22 -6.71
C ILE A 132 -7.25 1.92 -8.09
N PRO A 133 -7.07 0.73 -8.70
CA PRO A 133 -7.70 0.42 -9.99
C PRO A 133 -9.22 0.48 -9.95
N SER A 134 -9.81 0.04 -8.83
CA SER A 134 -11.27 0.08 -8.65
C SER A 134 -11.79 1.52 -8.59
N MET A 135 -11.10 2.40 -7.86
CA MET A 135 -11.47 3.81 -7.74
C MET A 135 -11.28 4.57 -9.06
N ILE A 136 -10.19 4.31 -9.79
CA ILE A 136 -9.96 4.89 -11.12
C ILE A 136 -11.10 4.47 -12.07
N SER A 137 -11.49 3.20 -12.09
CA SER A 137 -12.62 2.73 -12.87
C SER A 137 -13.93 3.47 -12.54
N LEU A 138 -14.18 3.79 -11.27
CA LEU A 138 -15.35 4.59 -10.86
C LEU A 138 -15.23 6.03 -11.31
N ILE A 139 -14.03 6.62 -11.28
CA ILE A 139 -13.76 7.98 -11.78
C ILE A 139 -14.04 8.04 -13.28
N ASP A 140 -13.54 7.11 -14.06
CA ASP A 140 -13.74 7.04 -15.52
C ASP A 140 -15.22 6.88 -15.88
N ARG A 141 -15.95 6.09 -15.09
CA ARG A 141 -17.39 5.87 -15.22
C ARG A 141 -18.26 6.97 -14.63
N LYS A 142 -17.65 8.03 -14.05
CA LYS A 142 -18.30 9.16 -13.40
C LYS A 142 -19.26 8.76 -12.26
N VAL A 143 -18.97 7.66 -11.56
CA VAL A 143 -19.78 7.19 -10.43
C VAL A 143 -19.29 7.83 -9.14
N GLY A 144 -20.20 8.45 -8.38
CA GLY A 144 -19.90 9.08 -7.09
C GLY A 144 -19.09 10.38 -7.18
N GLN A 145 -19.06 11.03 -8.36
CA GLN A 145 -18.28 12.25 -8.58
C GLN A 145 -18.88 13.48 -7.88
N ASP A 146 -20.19 13.51 -7.67
CA ASP A 146 -20.90 14.63 -7.03
C ASP A 146 -20.33 14.97 -5.65
N LYS A 147 -19.83 13.97 -4.94
CA LYS A 147 -19.21 14.08 -3.61
C LYS A 147 -17.73 13.68 -3.60
N ALA A 148 -17.13 13.55 -4.77
CA ALA A 148 -15.74 13.09 -4.92
C ALA A 148 -15.42 11.81 -4.11
N ILE A 149 -16.37 10.86 -4.05
CA ILE A 149 -16.26 9.64 -3.22
C ILE A 149 -15.04 8.79 -3.61
N PRO A 150 -14.78 8.47 -4.91
CA PRO A 150 -13.61 7.69 -5.28
C PRO A 150 -12.29 8.37 -4.89
N GLN A 151 -12.20 9.69 -5.06
CA GLN A 151 -11.03 10.47 -4.69
C GLN A 151 -10.82 10.50 -3.17
N MET A 152 -11.91 10.63 -2.41
CA MET A 152 -11.89 10.58 -0.95
C MET A 152 -11.38 9.22 -0.45
N LEU A 153 -11.82 8.13 -1.07
CA LEU A 153 -11.35 6.78 -0.75
C LEU A 153 -9.88 6.56 -1.13
N LEU A 154 -9.43 7.11 -2.28
CA LEU A 154 -8.01 7.05 -2.68
C LEU A 154 -7.11 7.73 -1.65
N VAL A 155 -7.46 8.95 -1.24
CA VAL A 155 -6.69 9.71 -0.23
C VAL A 155 -6.76 9.03 1.13
N GLY A 156 -7.96 8.67 1.56
CA GLY A 156 -8.22 8.07 2.87
C GLY A 156 -7.47 6.76 3.05
N ALA A 157 -7.59 5.84 2.11
CA ALA A 157 -6.97 4.54 2.20
C ALA A 157 -5.43 4.57 2.08
N SER A 158 -4.86 5.50 1.31
CA SER A 158 -3.39 5.64 1.25
C SER A 158 -2.81 6.11 2.59
N ALA A 159 -3.53 6.94 3.34
CA ALA A 159 -3.09 7.42 4.65
C ALA A 159 -3.46 6.43 5.77
N ASP A 160 -4.55 5.68 5.64
CA ASP A 160 -4.99 4.59 6.51
C ASP A 160 -3.91 3.50 6.63
N ASP A 161 -3.34 3.10 5.51
CA ASP A 161 -2.22 2.14 5.43
C ASP A 161 -1.01 2.62 6.25
N THR A 162 -0.67 3.91 6.15
CA THR A 162 0.41 4.51 6.96
C THR A 162 0.15 4.41 8.45
N ILE A 163 -1.09 4.63 8.89
CA ILE A 163 -1.50 4.52 10.30
C ILE A 163 -1.44 3.06 10.76
N ALA A 164 -1.97 2.14 9.96
CA ALA A 164 -1.94 0.71 10.26
C ALA A 164 -0.51 0.20 10.43
N ILE A 165 0.39 0.50 9.49
CA ILE A 165 1.81 0.13 9.55
C ILE A 165 2.51 0.77 10.75
N THR A 166 2.20 2.02 11.05
CA THR A 166 2.76 2.75 12.20
C THR A 166 2.40 2.06 13.52
N LEU A 167 1.13 1.75 13.70
CA LEU A 167 0.66 1.07 14.92
C LEU A 167 1.18 -0.37 15.00
N PHE A 168 1.19 -1.09 13.87
CA PHE A 168 1.81 -2.41 13.78
C PHE A 168 3.27 -2.40 14.23
N THR A 169 4.10 -1.53 13.65
CA THR A 169 5.52 -1.45 13.99
C THR A 169 5.76 -1.02 15.42
N THR A 170 4.90 -0.16 15.97
CA THR A 170 4.92 0.24 17.38
C THR A 170 4.69 -0.96 18.30
N PHE A 171 3.60 -1.71 18.10
CA PHE A 171 3.28 -2.88 18.92
C PHE A 171 4.30 -4.02 18.73
N LEU A 172 4.79 -4.22 17.51
CA LEU A 172 5.86 -5.18 17.23
C LEU A 172 7.16 -4.81 17.97
N GLY A 173 7.53 -3.53 17.96
CA GLY A 173 8.69 -3.04 18.70
C GLY A 173 8.57 -3.30 20.20
N VAL A 174 7.42 -2.98 20.80
CA VAL A 174 7.13 -3.27 22.20
C VAL A 174 7.22 -4.77 22.51
N TYR A 175 6.67 -5.61 21.64
CA TYR A 175 6.70 -7.07 21.80
C TYR A 175 8.13 -7.63 21.79
N LEU A 176 8.93 -7.22 20.80
CA LEU A 176 10.31 -7.71 20.66
C LEU A 176 11.21 -7.29 21.82
N GLN A 177 10.98 -6.11 22.39
CA GLN A 177 11.76 -5.59 23.51
C GLN A 177 11.36 -6.21 24.85
N ASN A 178 10.06 -6.46 25.06
CA ASN A 178 9.62 -7.22 26.24
C ASN A 178 10.29 -8.60 26.28
N GLN A 179 10.59 -9.19 25.13
CA GLN A 179 11.34 -10.46 25.08
C GLN A 179 12.83 -10.31 25.41
N LYS A 180 13.43 -9.14 25.20
CA LYS A 180 14.85 -8.86 25.52
C LYS A 180 15.08 -8.33 26.93
N GLY A 181 14.00 -8.08 27.70
CA GLY A 181 14.10 -7.53 29.06
C GLY A 181 14.43 -6.03 29.09
N GLU A 182 14.35 -5.34 27.95
CA GLU A 182 14.57 -3.90 27.85
C GLU A 182 13.25 -3.14 27.95
N SER A 183 13.18 -2.16 28.84
CA SER A 183 12.00 -1.28 28.94
C SER A 183 12.14 -0.11 27.97
N ILE A 184 11.45 -0.15 26.84
CA ILE A 184 11.30 1.05 26.00
C ILE A 184 9.97 1.72 26.25
N SER A 185 10.06 3.04 26.36
CA SER A 185 8.87 3.89 26.47
C SER A 185 8.10 3.87 25.12
N ILE A 186 6.84 3.47 25.14
CA ILE A 186 5.92 3.60 24.00
C ILE A 186 5.93 5.03 23.46
N VAL A 187 6.14 6.01 24.33
CA VAL A 187 6.23 7.43 23.99
C VAL A 187 7.42 7.71 23.06
N SER A 188 8.60 7.13 23.32
CA SER A 188 9.76 7.35 22.44
C SER A 188 9.57 6.77 21.04
N GLN A 189 8.88 5.65 20.91
CA GLN A 189 8.53 5.07 19.60
C GLN A 189 7.51 5.94 18.84
N LEU A 190 6.45 6.39 19.50
CA LEU A 190 5.47 7.28 18.89
C LEU A 190 6.11 8.61 18.42
N ILE A 191 7.03 9.17 19.20
CA ILE A 191 7.80 10.38 18.81
C ILE A 191 8.64 10.08 17.57
N SER A 192 9.38 8.98 17.55
CA SER A 192 10.24 8.60 16.42
C SER A 192 9.44 8.42 15.12
N ILE A 193 8.29 7.76 15.22
CA ILE A 193 7.38 7.57 14.09
C ILE A 193 6.80 8.91 13.60
N SER A 194 6.37 9.76 14.53
CA SER A 194 5.86 11.09 14.19
C SER A 194 6.92 11.92 13.46
N ILE A 195 8.16 11.90 13.94
CA ILE A 195 9.29 12.57 13.26
C ILE A 195 9.49 11.98 11.86
N SER A 196 9.45 10.67 11.70
CA SER A 196 9.62 10.00 10.38
C SER A 196 8.53 10.40 9.40
N ILE A 197 7.27 10.48 9.85
CA ILE A 197 6.14 10.93 9.01
C ILE A 197 6.35 12.39 8.58
N PHE A 198 6.67 13.28 9.53
CA PHE A 198 6.93 14.68 9.21
C PHE A 198 8.12 14.86 8.27
N ALA A 199 9.21 14.12 8.49
CA ALA A 199 10.38 14.15 7.62
C ALA A 199 10.03 13.67 6.20
N SER A 200 9.26 12.60 6.06
CA SER A 200 8.82 12.08 4.76
C SER A 200 7.95 13.09 4.01
N ILE A 201 7.00 13.75 4.68
CA ILE A 201 6.16 14.80 4.09
C ILE A 201 7.03 15.99 3.64
N LEU A 202 7.99 16.40 4.47
CA LEU A 202 8.89 17.50 4.13
C LEU A 202 9.76 17.17 2.91
N VAL A 203 10.34 15.98 2.88
CA VAL A 203 11.14 15.49 1.73
C VAL A 203 10.29 15.43 0.47
N ALA A 204 9.09 14.87 0.54
CA ALA A 204 8.15 14.82 -0.60
C ALA A 204 7.80 16.23 -1.10
N PHE A 205 7.54 17.17 -0.20
CA PHE A 205 7.27 18.57 -0.57
C PHE A 205 8.47 19.26 -1.22
N LEU A 206 9.68 19.06 -0.70
CA LEU A 206 10.90 19.59 -1.28
C LEU A 206 11.16 19.04 -2.69
N LEU A 207 10.99 17.72 -2.87
CA LEU A 207 11.14 17.07 -4.16
C LEU A 207 10.07 17.52 -5.17
N PHE A 208 8.84 17.74 -4.70
CA PHE A 208 7.79 18.35 -5.52
C PHE A 208 8.21 19.74 -6.01
N LYS A 209 8.73 20.60 -5.13
CA LYS A 209 9.21 21.95 -5.47
C LYS A 209 10.40 21.92 -6.43
N ILE A 210 11.36 21.03 -6.20
CA ILE A 210 12.52 20.85 -7.09
C ILE A 210 12.05 20.38 -8.48
N SER A 211 11.14 19.39 -8.52
CA SER A 211 10.57 18.87 -9.76
C SER A 211 9.77 19.94 -10.50
N GLU A 212 8.94 20.72 -9.81
CA GLU A 212 8.20 21.84 -10.37
C GLU A 212 9.16 22.85 -11.02
N PHE A 213 10.22 23.25 -10.32
CA PHE A 213 11.21 24.19 -10.81
C PHE A 213 11.98 23.66 -12.01
N ALA A 214 12.48 22.43 -11.93
CA ALA A 214 13.25 21.78 -13.00
C ALA A 214 12.41 21.58 -14.29
N LEU A 215 11.13 21.25 -14.12
CA LEU A 215 10.24 20.92 -15.24
C LEU A 215 9.45 22.12 -15.78
N ARG A 216 9.60 23.32 -15.21
CA ARG A 216 8.92 24.54 -15.68
C ARG A 216 9.12 24.84 -17.16
N LYS A 217 10.32 24.52 -17.70
CA LYS A 217 10.66 24.77 -19.11
C LYS A 217 10.29 23.60 -20.05
N VAL A 218 9.91 22.47 -19.51
CA VAL A 218 9.55 21.29 -20.29
C VAL A 218 8.10 21.43 -20.74
N LYS A 219 7.88 21.54 -22.04
CA LYS A 219 6.54 21.72 -22.63
C LYS A 219 5.77 20.39 -22.79
N ASN A 220 6.47 19.28 -22.84
CA ASN A 220 5.87 17.96 -23.04
C ASN A 220 5.45 17.33 -21.71
N ASP A 221 4.16 17.15 -21.51
CA ASP A 221 3.62 16.61 -20.27
C ASP A 221 3.99 15.14 -20.05
N TYR A 222 4.18 14.35 -21.11
CA TYR A 222 4.68 12.97 -20.97
C TYR A 222 6.09 12.93 -20.35
N ILE A 223 6.97 13.84 -20.77
CA ILE A 223 8.32 13.94 -20.21
C ILE A 223 8.25 14.32 -18.73
N LYS A 224 7.37 15.24 -18.35
CA LYS A 224 7.18 15.61 -16.94
C LYS A 224 6.76 14.41 -16.10
N VAL A 225 5.74 13.67 -16.56
CA VAL A 225 5.25 12.48 -15.87
C VAL A 225 6.35 11.43 -15.71
N VAL A 226 7.09 11.13 -16.78
CA VAL A 226 8.20 10.15 -16.74
C VAL A 226 9.30 10.58 -15.76
N VAL A 227 9.70 11.85 -15.77
CA VAL A 227 10.75 12.35 -14.86
C VAL A 227 10.30 12.26 -13.40
N VAL A 228 9.06 12.68 -13.08
CA VAL A 228 8.53 12.59 -11.72
C VAL A 228 8.39 11.14 -11.28
N PHE A 229 8.00 10.24 -12.18
CA PHE A 229 7.95 8.81 -11.90
C PHE A 229 9.34 8.22 -11.58
N ILE A 230 10.36 8.57 -12.36
CA ILE A 230 11.75 8.15 -12.09
C ILE A 230 12.22 8.67 -10.73
N ILE A 231 11.95 9.94 -10.41
CA ILE A 231 12.26 10.51 -9.10
C ILE A 231 11.56 9.73 -7.97
N SER A 232 10.28 9.39 -8.16
CA SER A 232 9.52 8.59 -7.18
C SER A 232 10.11 7.19 -6.96
N LEU A 233 10.63 6.56 -8.01
CA LEU A 233 11.35 5.29 -7.91
C LEU A 233 12.69 5.42 -7.16
N MET A 234 13.41 6.53 -7.39
CA MET A 234 14.71 6.78 -6.72
C MET A 234 14.57 7.10 -5.23
N MET A 235 13.43 7.65 -4.80
CA MET A 235 13.16 7.95 -3.37
C MET A 235 13.08 6.71 -2.48
N ARG A 236 12.98 5.56 -3.05
CA ARG A 236 12.88 4.30 -2.30
C ARG A 236 14.23 3.79 -1.79
N TYR A 237 15.31 4.16 -2.44
CA TYR A 237 16.68 3.78 -2.10
C TYR A 237 17.40 4.89 -1.36
#